data_3de7875d256f9a5bec989eb8e12ebb20
#
_entry.id   3de7875d256f9a5bec989eb8e12ebb20
#
_cell.length_a   1.000
_cell.length_b   1.000
_cell.length_c   1.000
_cell.angle_alpha   90.00
_cell.angle_beta   90.00
_cell.angle_gamma   90.00
#
_symmetry.space_group_name_H-M   'P 1'
#
loop_
_entity.id
_entity.type
_entity.pdbx_description
1 polymer ?
#
loop_
_entity_poly.entity_id
_entity_poly.type
_entity_poly.pdbx_seq_one_letter_code
_entity_poly.pdbx_strand_id
1 'polypeptide(L)'
;MDAPDWQPSLASHLVAMSSRTTLRPLAQLMPSNAYGLAVMDRVLRTALVASRPRRGVTVRKVDTVFAGGPVRGDWITTPAINPHANPLLYIHGGAYSMCSPETHRGLLGELASASGRPIFAVKYRLAPRYPYPAAADDAL
;
A
#
# COMPACT_ATOMS: atom_id res chain seq x y z
N MET A 1 -13.45 30.34 1.28
CA MET A 1 -13.73 28.90 1.02
C MET A 1 -13.32 28.21 2.31
N ASP A 2 -14.28 28.07 3.22
CA ASP A 2 -14.04 27.56 4.57
C ASP A 2 -13.65 26.07 4.46
N ALA A 3 -12.59 25.68 5.17
CA ALA A 3 -12.19 24.29 5.25
C ALA A 3 -13.34 23.48 5.85
N PRO A 4 -13.70 22.32 5.27
CA PRO A 4 -14.76 21.51 5.86
C PRO A 4 -14.37 21.11 7.28
N ASP A 5 -15.29 21.28 8.23
CA ASP A 5 -15.17 20.82 9.62
C ASP A 5 -15.06 19.29 9.66
N TRP A 6 -13.85 18.81 9.39
CA TRP A 6 -13.57 17.38 9.43
C TRP A 6 -13.40 16.93 10.88
N GLN A 7 -14.39 16.22 11.39
CA GLN A 7 -14.31 15.55 12.68
C GLN A 7 -13.99 14.06 12.49
N PRO A 8 -12.95 13.54 13.16
CA PRO A 8 -12.61 12.12 13.06
C PRO A 8 -13.75 11.27 13.63
N SER A 9 -14.11 10.21 12.90
CA SER A 9 -15.15 9.27 13.34
C SER A 9 -14.72 8.48 14.59
N LEU A 10 -15.68 7.94 15.34
CA LEU A 10 -15.38 7.00 16.45
C LEU A 10 -14.49 5.85 16.01
N ALA A 11 -14.70 5.33 14.79
CA ALA A 11 -13.87 4.27 14.23
C ALA A 11 -12.41 4.72 14.04
N SER A 12 -12.16 5.95 13.57
CA SER A 12 -10.80 6.49 13.43
C SER A 12 -10.13 6.71 14.79
N HIS A 13 -10.87 7.12 15.81
CA HIS A 13 -10.35 7.20 17.19
C HIS A 13 -9.98 5.83 17.75
N LEU A 14 -10.82 4.81 17.54
CA LEU A 14 -10.53 3.45 17.98
C LEU A 14 -9.29 2.86 17.27
N VAL A 15 -9.16 3.08 15.96
CA VAL A 15 -7.97 2.68 15.20
C VAL A 15 -6.72 3.41 15.71
N ALA A 16 -6.79 4.71 15.94
CA ALA A 16 -5.68 5.48 16.48
C ALA A 16 -5.29 5.03 17.91
N MET A 17 -6.26 4.74 18.77
CA MET A 17 -6.01 4.18 20.10
C MET A 17 -5.38 2.80 20.02
N SER A 18 -5.92 1.88 19.23
CA SER A 18 -5.36 0.53 19.09
C SER A 18 -3.94 0.56 18.51
N SER A 19 -3.65 1.45 17.55
CA SER A 19 -2.29 1.60 17.03
C SER A 19 -1.31 2.16 18.07
N ARG A 20 -1.75 3.08 18.91
CA ARG A 20 -0.90 3.65 20.00
C ARG A 20 -0.64 2.64 21.12
N THR A 21 -1.63 1.82 21.46
CA THR A 21 -1.53 0.90 22.62
C THR A 21 -0.93 -0.45 22.26
N THR A 22 -1.02 -0.89 21.02
CA THR A 22 -0.54 -2.21 20.59
C THR A 22 0.60 -2.14 19.59
N LEU A 23 0.42 -1.45 18.46
CA LEU A 23 1.42 -1.46 17.39
C LEU A 23 2.67 -0.67 17.75
N ARG A 24 2.52 0.48 18.40
CA ARG A 24 3.65 1.34 18.75
C ARG A 24 4.59 0.71 19.78
N PRO A 25 4.12 0.17 20.92
CA PRO A 25 4.96 -0.56 21.85
C PRO A 25 5.63 -1.79 21.23
N LEU A 26 4.88 -2.55 20.42
CA LEU A 26 5.42 -3.71 19.71
C LEU A 26 6.56 -3.30 18.75
N ALA A 27 6.38 -2.22 18.01
CA ALA A 27 7.42 -1.70 17.13
C ALA A 27 8.68 -1.22 17.88
N GLN A 28 8.51 -0.66 19.08
CA GLN A 28 9.64 -0.22 19.93
C GLN A 28 10.43 -1.39 20.53
N LEU A 29 9.78 -2.54 20.74
CA LEU A 29 10.43 -3.76 21.24
C LEU A 29 11.14 -4.55 20.13
N MET A 30 10.88 -4.24 18.86
CA MET A 30 11.50 -4.92 17.74
C MET A 30 12.94 -4.41 17.51
N PRO A 31 13.92 -5.31 17.34
CA PRO A 31 15.28 -4.91 17.02
C PRO A 31 15.33 -4.20 15.66
N SER A 32 16.08 -3.09 15.59
CA SER A 32 16.27 -2.27 14.37
C SER A 32 17.26 -2.90 13.39
N ASN A 33 17.14 -4.21 13.16
CA ASN A 33 17.98 -4.97 12.24
C ASN A 33 17.14 -5.69 11.16
N ALA A 34 17.78 -6.36 10.23
CA ALA A 34 17.11 -7.07 9.14
C ALA A 34 16.12 -8.13 9.63
N TYR A 35 16.38 -8.77 10.77
CA TYR A 35 15.47 -9.75 11.37
C TYR A 35 14.19 -9.09 11.90
N GLY A 36 14.33 -8.01 12.68
CA GLY A 36 13.16 -7.26 13.19
C GLY A 36 12.28 -6.71 12.06
N LEU A 37 12.89 -6.19 10.98
CA LEU A 37 12.17 -5.75 9.80
C LEU A 37 11.41 -6.90 9.11
N ALA A 38 12.03 -8.07 8.98
CA ALA A 38 11.39 -9.25 8.37
C ALA A 38 10.20 -9.75 9.21
N VAL A 39 10.33 -9.76 10.54
CA VAL A 39 9.24 -10.12 11.45
C VAL A 39 8.10 -9.12 11.35
N MET A 40 8.40 -7.82 11.35
CA MET A 40 7.40 -6.77 11.23
C MET A 40 6.68 -6.84 9.87
N ASP A 41 7.41 -7.03 8.76
CA ASP A 41 6.81 -7.20 7.44
C ASP A 41 5.86 -8.41 7.42
N ARG A 42 6.25 -9.53 8.05
CA ARG A 42 5.39 -10.72 8.13
C ARG A 42 4.13 -10.46 8.96
N VAL A 43 4.23 -9.79 10.09
CA VAL A 43 3.08 -9.41 10.92
C VAL A 43 2.14 -8.49 10.15
N LEU A 44 2.67 -7.45 9.51
CA LEU A 44 1.87 -6.53 8.70
C LEU A 44 1.21 -7.22 7.51
N ARG A 45 1.93 -8.09 6.81
CA ARG A 45 1.36 -8.88 5.70
C ARG A 45 0.21 -9.75 6.17
N THR A 46 0.36 -10.49 7.28
CA THR A 46 -0.73 -11.34 7.79
C THR A 46 -1.94 -10.52 8.23
N ALA A 47 -1.73 -9.40 8.91
CA ALA A 47 -2.81 -8.53 9.36
C ALA A 47 -3.52 -7.80 8.19
N LEU A 48 -2.75 -7.24 7.25
CA LEU A 48 -3.29 -6.40 6.18
C LEU A 48 -3.84 -7.21 5.00
N VAL A 49 -3.23 -8.35 4.65
CA VAL A 49 -3.76 -9.26 3.61
C VAL A 49 -5.07 -9.91 4.05
N ALA A 50 -5.30 -10.06 5.37
CA ALA A 50 -6.59 -10.49 5.89
C ALA A 50 -7.72 -9.48 5.61
N SER A 51 -7.40 -8.22 5.36
CA SER A 51 -8.34 -7.20 4.88
C SER A 51 -8.72 -7.51 3.43
N ARG A 52 -9.79 -8.27 3.27
CA ARG A 52 -10.28 -8.66 1.94
C ARG A 52 -10.63 -7.42 1.11
N PRO A 53 -10.21 -7.36 -0.15
CA PRO A 53 -10.68 -6.30 -1.04
C PRO A 53 -12.20 -6.38 -1.17
N ARG A 54 -12.82 -5.23 -1.40
CA ARG A 54 -14.25 -5.12 -1.66
C ARG A 54 -14.67 -6.05 -2.80
N ARG A 55 -15.91 -6.55 -2.77
CA ARG A 55 -16.46 -7.35 -3.87
C ARG A 55 -16.37 -6.56 -5.19
N GLY A 56 -15.94 -7.24 -6.26
CA GLY A 56 -15.80 -6.65 -7.58
C GLY A 56 -14.44 -6.00 -7.86
N VAL A 57 -13.51 -5.96 -6.91
CA VAL A 57 -12.14 -5.52 -7.17
C VAL A 57 -11.40 -6.59 -7.98
N THR A 58 -10.87 -6.19 -9.13
CA THR A 58 -10.00 -7.03 -9.96
C THR A 58 -8.56 -6.59 -9.82
N VAL A 59 -7.67 -7.55 -9.65
CA VAL A 59 -6.22 -7.33 -9.54
C VAL A 59 -5.51 -8.06 -10.66
N ARG A 60 -4.80 -7.33 -11.52
CA ARG A 60 -3.97 -7.88 -12.59
C ARG A 60 -2.51 -7.55 -12.31
N LYS A 61 -1.70 -8.58 -12.07
CA LYS A 61 -0.26 -8.43 -11.87
C LYS A 61 0.44 -8.05 -13.17
N VAL A 62 1.43 -7.19 -13.07
CA VAL A 62 2.34 -6.79 -14.16
C VAL A 62 3.76 -7.10 -13.72
N ASP A 63 4.49 -7.78 -14.57
CA ASP A 63 5.95 -7.97 -14.50
C ASP A 63 6.44 -7.97 -15.95
N THR A 64 6.95 -6.84 -16.40
CA THR A 64 7.34 -6.61 -17.78
C THR A 64 8.53 -5.66 -17.87
N VAL A 65 9.04 -5.42 -19.06
CA VAL A 65 10.05 -4.41 -19.34
C VAL A 65 9.42 -3.34 -20.22
N PHE A 66 9.57 -2.08 -19.83
CA PHE A 66 9.12 -0.92 -20.60
C PHE A 66 10.21 0.15 -20.60
N ALA A 67 10.46 0.77 -21.77
CA ALA A 67 11.49 1.80 -21.93
C ALA A 67 12.88 1.40 -21.40
N GLY A 68 13.21 0.09 -21.45
CA GLY A 68 14.50 -0.43 -20.99
C GLY A 68 14.58 -0.74 -19.50
N GLY A 69 13.54 -0.48 -18.71
CA GLY A 69 13.47 -0.77 -17.29
C GLY A 69 12.39 -1.80 -16.91
N PRO A 70 12.58 -2.52 -15.78
CA PRO A 70 11.57 -3.44 -15.29
C PRO A 70 10.39 -2.67 -14.70
N VAL A 71 9.17 -2.99 -15.13
CA VAL A 71 7.93 -2.45 -14.57
C VAL A 71 7.19 -3.56 -13.85
N ARG A 72 7.06 -3.42 -12.53
CA ARG A 72 6.39 -4.38 -11.67
C ARG A 72 5.31 -3.70 -10.83
N GLY A 73 4.16 -4.34 -10.73
CA GLY A 73 3.06 -3.80 -9.95
C GLY A 73 1.77 -4.56 -10.14
N ASP A 74 0.72 -4.02 -9.52
CA ASP A 74 -0.64 -4.52 -9.64
C ASP A 74 -1.54 -3.44 -10.25
N TRP A 75 -2.26 -3.76 -11.32
CA TRP A 75 -3.42 -3.00 -11.76
C TRP A 75 -4.61 -3.35 -10.90
N ILE A 76 -5.23 -2.33 -10.31
CA ILE A 76 -6.44 -2.44 -9.50
C ILE A 76 -7.57 -1.76 -10.25
N THR A 77 -8.63 -2.51 -10.51
CA THR A 77 -9.83 -2.03 -11.18
C THR A 77 -11.08 -2.47 -10.45
N THR A 78 -12.17 -1.74 -10.64
CA THR A 78 -13.50 -2.05 -10.10
C THR A 78 -14.55 -1.84 -11.19
N PRO A 79 -15.77 -2.40 -11.06
CA PRO A 79 -16.84 -2.13 -12.02
C PRO A 79 -17.24 -0.66 -12.14
N ALA A 80 -16.91 0.16 -11.15
CA ALA A 80 -17.25 1.58 -11.11
C ALA A 80 -16.24 2.49 -11.81
N ILE A 81 -15.12 1.96 -12.34
CA ILE A 81 -14.13 2.79 -13.03
C ILE A 81 -14.64 3.30 -14.38
N ASN A 82 -14.27 4.54 -14.68
CA ASN A 82 -14.35 5.05 -16.04
C ASN A 82 -13.13 4.55 -16.85
N PRO A 83 -13.31 3.73 -17.90
CA PRO A 83 -12.20 3.17 -18.68
C PRO A 83 -11.37 4.23 -19.42
N HIS A 84 -11.91 5.43 -19.62
CA HIS A 84 -11.23 6.57 -20.25
C HIS A 84 -10.54 7.50 -19.23
N ALA A 85 -10.69 7.26 -17.93
CA ALA A 85 -10.03 8.07 -16.92
C ALA A 85 -8.54 7.75 -16.86
N ASN A 86 -7.71 8.78 -16.72
CA ASN A 86 -6.29 8.59 -16.47
C ASN A 86 -6.06 7.78 -15.21
N PRO A 87 -5.16 6.80 -15.21
CA PRO A 87 -4.87 5.98 -14.05
C PRO A 87 -4.23 6.79 -12.92
N LEU A 88 -4.37 6.30 -11.70
CA LEU A 88 -3.63 6.78 -10.55
C LEU A 88 -2.40 5.89 -10.36
N LEU A 89 -1.25 6.51 -10.17
CA LEU A 89 -0.04 5.82 -9.71
C LEU A 89 -0.06 5.78 -8.18
N TYR A 90 0.12 4.58 -7.62
CA TYR A 90 0.17 4.39 -6.18
C TYR A 90 1.51 3.79 -5.76
N ILE A 91 2.22 4.50 -4.90
CA ILE A 91 3.48 4.08 -4.30
C ILE A 91 3.19 3.77 -2.83
N HIS A 92 3.29 2.49 -2.45
CA HIS A 92 2.93 2.06 -1.10
C HIS A 92 3.91 2.55 -0.04
N GLY A 93 3.42 2.73 1.18
CA GLY A 93 4.25 3.01 2.36
C GLY A 93 4.98 1.77 2.88
N GLY A 94 5.77 1.96 3.95
CA GLY A 94 6.52 0.89 4.61
C GLY A 94 8.01 1.19 4.75
N ALA A 95 8.38 2.48 4.80
CA ALA A 95 9.76 2.95 4.99
C ALA A 95 10.75 2.34 3.99
N TYR A 96 10.33 2.07 2.77
CA TYR A 96 11.11 1.40 1.71
C TYR A 96 11.64 0.01 2.09
N SER A 97 11.22 -0.56 3.22
CA SER A 97 11.77 -1.79 3.79
C SER A 97 10.72 -2.88 3.98
N MET A 98 9.44 -2.55 3.89
CA MET A 98 8.34 -3.48 4.14
C MET A 98 7.10 -3.11 3.34
N CYS A 99 6.07 -3.96 3.43
CA CYS A 99 4.83 -3.85 2.68
C CYS A 99 4.96 -4.12 1.18
N SER A 100 3.84 -4.01 0.48
CA SER A 100 3.72 -4.27 -0.96
C SER A 100 2.33 -3.85 -1.45
N PRO A 101 2.07 -3.82 -2.77
CA PRO A 101 0.71 -3.64 -3.29
C PRO A 101 -0.31 -4.59 -2.66
N GLU A 102 0.10 -5.83 -2.41
CA GLU A 102 -0.77 -6.86 -1.81
C GLU A 102 -1.27 -6.48 -0.42
N THR A 103 -0.45 -5.82 0.40
CA THR A 103 -0.84 -5.37 1.76
C THR A 103 -1.81 -4.19 1.74
N HIS A 104 -1.88 -3.47 0.62
CA HIS A 104 -2.74 -2.28 0.46
C HIS A 104 -4.00 -2.54 -0.37
N ARG A 105 -4.27 -3.79 -0.78
CA ARG A 105 -5.39 -4.12 -1.68
C ARG A 105 -6.75 -3.63 -1.21
N GLY A 106 -7.02 -3.70 0.09
CA GLY A 106 -8.27 -3.17 0.65
C GLY A 106 -8.42 -1.68 0.40
N LEU A 107 -7.39 -0.90 0.76
CA LEU A 107 -7.34 0.54 0.52
C LEU A 107 -7.41 0.88 -0.97
N LEU A 108 -6.66 0.16 -1.80
CA LEU A 108 -6.63 0.40 -3.25
C LEU A 108 -7.97 0.14 -3.91
N GLY A 109 -8.70 -0.89 -3.47
CA GLY A 109 -10.05 -1.17 -3.95
C GLY A 109 -11.05 -0.05 -3.60
N GLU A 110 -10.99 0.48 -2.37
CA GLU A 110 -11.81 1.63 -1.96
C GLU A 110 -11.44 2.88 -2.74
N LEU A 111 -10.14 3.17 -2.91
CA LEU A 111 -9.66 4.32 -3.65
C LEU A 111 -10.06 4.25 -5.14
N ALA A 112 -9.94 3.09 -5.78
CA ALA A 112 -10.38 2.89 -7.16
C ALA A 112 -11.89 3.09 -7.32
N SER A 113 -12.68 2.58 -6.36
CA SER A 113 -14.14 2.75 -6.37
C SER A 113 -14.55 4.19 -6.15
N ALA A 114 -13.92 4.88 -5.19
CA ALA A 114 -14.26 6.26 -4.84
C ALA A 114 -13.83 7.26 -5.92
N SER A 115 -12.67 7.03 -6.56
CA SER A 115 -12.15 7.90 -7.62
C SER A 115 -12.74 7.62 -8.99
N GLY A 116 -13.34 6.46 -9.21
CA GLY A 116 -13.76 5.99 -10.53
C GLY A 116 -12.57 5.77 -11.50
N ARG A 117 -11.35 5.60 -10.99
CA ARG A 117 -10.12 5.53 -11.80
C ARG A 117 -9.37 4.23 -11.57
N PRO A 118 -8.77 3.63 -12.62
CA PRO A 118 -7.87 2.50 -12.42
C PRO A 118 -6.61 2.94 -11.67
N ILE A 119 -6.05 2.04 -10.86
CA ILE A 119 -4.84 2.32 -10.08
C ILE A 119 -3.74 1.37 -10.51
N PHE A 120 -2.55 1.90 -10.78
CA PHE A 120 -1.33 1.11 -10.88
C PHE A 120 -0.54 1.24 -9.58
N ALA A 121 -0.44 0.14 -8.84
CA ALA A 121 0.30 0.08 -7.59
C ALA A 121 1.69 -0.51 -7.86
N VAL A 122 2.72 0.32 -7.74
CA VAL A 122 4.11 -0.06 -8.04
C VAL A 122 4.62 -1.05 -7.00
N LYS A 123 5.27 -2.11 -7.47
CA LYS A 123 6.01 -3.08 -6.63
C LYS A 123 7.50 -2.81 -6.75
N TYR A 124 7.96 -1.82 -6.02
CA TYR A 124 9.36 -1.43 -6.00
C TYR A 124 10.22 -2.35 -5.10
N ARG A 125 11.53 -2.38 -5.35
CA ARG A 125 12.51 -3.14 -4.57
C ARG A 125 12.69 -2.54 -3.18
N LEU A 126 12.82 -3.40 -2.18
CA LEU A 126 12.85 -3.03 -0.77
C LEU A 126 14.25 -3.18 -0.16
N ALA A 127 14.62 -2.22 0.70
CA ALA A 127 15.74 -2.33 1.59
C ALA A 127 15.46 -3.42 2.68
N PRO A 128 16.48 -3.98 3.32
CA PRO A 128 17.92 -3.76 3.12
C PRO A 128 18.53 -4.51 1.92
N ARG A 129 17.73 -5.42 1.30
CA ARG A 129 18.23 -6.22 0.15
C ARG A 129 18.61 -5.35 -1.05
N TYR A 130 17.83 -4.29 -1.27
CA TYR A 130 18.03 -3.33 -2.33
C TYR A 130 18.01 -1.91 -1.73
N PRO A 131 19.20 -1.39 -1.35
CA PRO A 131 19.30 -0.06 -0.75
C PRO A 131 18.98 1.03 -1.78
N TYR A 132 18.90 2.28 -1.30
CA TYR A 132 18.81 3.44 -2.16
C TYR A 132 19.90 3.42 -3.27
N PRO A 133 19.56 3.74 -4.53
CA PRO A 133 18.32 4.35 -5.02
C PRO A 133 17.27 3.34 -5.57
N ALA A 134 17.44 2.03 -5.38
CA ALA A 134 16.67 1.00 -6.09
C ALA A 134 15.15 1.19 -6.08
N ALA A 135 14.57 1.62 -4.95
CA ALA A 135 13.13 1.87 -4.86
C ALA A 135 12.69 3.11 -5.66
N ALA A 136 13.54 4.14 -5.72
CA ALA A 136 13.29 5.35 -6.51
C ALA A 136 13.35 5.02 -8.00
N ASP A 137 14.37 4.26 -8.43
CA ASP A 137 14.55 3.85 -9.83
C ASP A 137 13.37 3.00 -10.34
N ASP A 138 12.78 2.18 -9.46
CA ASP A 138 11.63 1.34 -9.81
C ASP A 138 10.30 2.13 -9.86
N ALA A 139 10.25 3.34 -9.29
CA ALA A 139 9.04 4.15 -9.18
C ALA A 139 9.00 5.30 -10.21
N LEU A 140 10.12 5.64 -10.83
CA LEU A 140 10.26 6.69 -11.84
C LEU A 140 10.20 6.12 -13.24
#